data_49fbb48b9a051a5302a85478d9d9fdb6
#
_entry.id   49fbb48b9a051a5302a85478d9d9fdb6
#
_cell.length_a   1.000
_cell.length_b   1.000
_cell.length_c   1.000
_cell.angle_alpha   90.00
_cell.angle_beta   90.00
_cell.angle_gamma   90.00
#
_symmetry.space_group_name_H-M   'P 1'
#
loop_
_entity.id
_entity.type
_entity.pdbx_description
1 polymer ?
#
loop_
_entity_poly.entity_id
_entity_poly.type
_entity_poly.pdbx_seq_one_letter_code
_entity_poly.pdbx_strand_id
1 'polypeptide(L)' 'MNVFVVTYNTNDKPDRRMIWSVRANKEDAKADREKIIKQFSSFLADTEISEHPVT' A
#
# COMPACT_ATOMS: atom_id res chain seq x y z
N MET A 1 16.62 10.65 4.43
CA MET A 1 15.27 10.33 4.95
C MET A 1 14.44 9.69 3.83
N ASN A 2 13.71 8.64 4.14
CA ASN A 2 12.88 7.96 3.17
C ASN A 2 11.43 7.91 3.63
N VAL A 3 10.52 7.82 2.66
CA VAL A 3 9.10 7.59 2.94
C VAL A 3 8.71 6.26 2.32
N PHE A 4 7.64 5.68 2.83
CA PHE A 4 7.10 4.40 2.39
C PHE A 4 5.70 4.63 1.84
N VAL A 5 5.52 4.32 0.56
CA VAL A 5 4.24 4.48 -0.13
C VAL A 5 3.54 3.13 -0.14
N VAL A 6 2.35 3.09 0.41
CA VAL A 6 1.53 1.87 0.45
C VAL A 6 0.52 1.94 -0.70
N THR A 7 0.60 0.98 -1.60
CA THR A 7 -0.27 0.91 -2.77
C THR A 7 -1.02 -0.42 -2.82
N TYR A 8 -2.08 -0.47 -3.59
CA TYR A 8 -2.85 -1.69 -3.76
C TYR A 8 -3.58 -1.69 -5.10
N ASN A 9 -3.94 -2.90 -5.56
CA ASN A 9 -4.80 -3.12 -6.72
C ASN A 9 -5.97 -4.00 -6.31
N THR A 10 -7.13 -3.78 -6.92
CA THR A 10 -8.29 -4.64 -6.72
C THR A 10 -8.55 -5.46 -7.98
N ASN A 11 -9.27 -6.58 -7.85
CA ASN A 11 -9.56 -7.48 -8.96
C ASN A 11 -10.46 -6.85 -10.01
N ASP A 12 -11.31 -5.90 -9.62
CA ASP A 12 -12.20 -5.21 -10.55
C ASP A 12 -11.49 -4.11 -11.36
N LYS A 13 -10.30 -3.68 -10.88
CA LYS A 13 -9.49 -2.66 -11.56
C LYS A 13 -8.01 -3.07 -11.54
N PRO A 14 -7.67 -4.17 -12.20
CA PRO A 14 -6.30 -4.72 -12.12
C PRO A 14 -5.25 -3.85 -12.79
N ASP A 15 -5.65 -2.96 -13.69
CA ASP A 15 -4.75 -2.05 -14.40
C ASP A 15 -4.54 -0.73 -13.65
N ARG A 16 -5.19 -0.56 -12.50
CA ARG A 16 -5.05 0.67 -11.69
C ARG A 16 -4.43 0.35 -10.34
N ARG A 17 -3.31 1.03 -10.06
CA ARG A 17 -2.68 0.96 -8.75
C ARG A 17 -3.11 2.19 -7.95
N MET A 18 -3.72 1.93 -6.80
CA MET A 18 -4.22 2.99 -5.92
C MET A 18 -3.21 3.25 -4.82
N ILE A 19 -3.05 4.52 -4.43
CA ILE A 19 -2.21 4.88 -3.29
C ILE A 19 -3.08 4.91 -2.05
N TRP A 20 -2.73 4.08 -1.06
CA TRP A 20 -3.43 4.05 0.23
C TRP A 20 -2.92 5.14 1.15
N SER A 21 -1.59 5.19 1.32
CA SER A 21 -0.98 6.14 2.25
C SER A 21 0.51 6.32 1.95
N VAL A 22 1.07 7.39 2.53
CA VAL A 22 2.51 7.64 2.52
C VAL A 22 2.94 7.77 3.98
N ARG A 23 3.88 6.94 4.42
CA ARG A 23 4.32 6.88 5.80
C ARG A 23 5.82 7.14 5.92
N ALA A 24 6.22 7.80 7.01
CA ALA A 24 7.63 8.02 7.32
C ALA A 24 8.29 6.79 7.93
N ASN A 25 7.50 5.90 8.55
CA ASN A 25 7.99 4.69 9.22
C ASN A 25 7.52 3.44 8.49
N LYS A 26 8.42 2.50 8.33
CA LYS A 26 8.11 1.21 7.71
C LYS A 26 7.06 0.43 8.50
N GLU A 27 7.11 0.52 9.83
CA GLU A 27 6.14 -0.16 10.70
C GLU A 27 4.72 0.33 10.46
N ASP A 28 4.55 1.65 10.27
CA ASP A 28 3.24 2.22 9.96
C ASP A 28 2.75 1.78 8.60
N ALA A 29 3.66 1.69 7.61
CA ALA A 29 3.33 1.20 6.28
C ALA A 29 2.87 -0.25 6.31
N LYS A 30 3.53 -1.10 7.11
CA LYS A 30 3.15 -2.50 7.28
C LYS A 30 1.76 -2.62 7.93
N ALA A 31 1.47 -1.76 8.91
CA ALA A 31 0.16 -1.74 9.56
C ALA A 31 -0.94 -1.36 8.57
N ASP A 32 -0.68 -0.39 7.71
CA ASP A 32 -1.62 0.01 6.66
C ASP A 32 -1.86 -1.12 5.65
N ARG A 33 -0.79 -1.82 5.28
CA ARG A 33 -0.91 -2.97 4.38
C ARG A 33 -1.81 -4.06 4.96
N GLU A 34 -1.68 -4.32 6.27
CA GLU A 34 -2.56 -5.27 6.95
C GLU A 34 -4.02 -4.82 6.93
N LYS A 35 -4.28 -3.53 7.08
CA LYS A 35 -5.62 -2.97 6.98
C LYS A 35 -6.20 -3.18 5.59
N ILE A 36 -5.40 -2.98 4.55
CA ILE A 36 -5.82 -3.21 3.17
C ILE A 36 -6.21 -4.67 2.96
N ILE A 37 -5.36 -5.59 3.44
CA ILE A 37 -5.62 -7.03 3.31
C ILE A 37 -6.93 -7.41 3.98
N LYS A 38 -7.20 -6.86 5.15
CA LYS A 38 -8.45 -7.13 5.87
C LYS A 38 -9.67 -6.52 5.19
N GLN A 39 -9.53 -5.29 4.71
CA GLN A 39 -10.65 -4.54 4.14
C GLN A 39 -11.06 -5.08 2.77
N PHE A 40 -10.09 -5.49 1.96
CA PHE A 40 -10.32 -5.93 0.59
C PHE A 40 -10.05 -7.42 0.37
N SER A 41 -10.11 -8.24 1.41
CA SER A 41 -9.63 -9.62 1.40
C SER A 41 -10.15 -10.46 0.24
N SER A 42 -11.41 -10.28 -0.17
CA SER A 42 -12.01 -11.10 -1.24
C SER A 42 -11.73 -10.58 -2.65
N PHE A 43 -11.38 -9.31 -2.79
CA PHE A 43 -11.16 -8.72 -4.12
C PHE A 43 -9.83 -7.97 -4.25
N LEU A 44 -8.95 -8.11 -3.28
CA LEU A 44 -7.60 -7.57 -3.35
C LEU A 44 -6.76 -8.38 -4.34
N ALA A 45 -6.20 -7.73 -5.36
CA ALA A 45 -5.31 -8.38 -6.29
C ALA A 45 -3.87 -8.35 -5.81
N ASP A 46 -3.42 -7.19 -5.29
CA ASP A 46 -2.04 -7.01 -4.87
C ASP A 46 -1.92 -5.80 -3.96
N THR A 47 -0.90 -5.81 -3.10
CA THR A 47 -0.54 -4.65 -2.29
C THR A 47 0.98 -4.62 -2.13
N GLU A 48 1.56 -3.43 -2.19
CA GLU A 48 3.00 -3.24 -2.11
C GLU A 48 3.37 -2.05 -1.25
N ILE A 49 4.56 -2.11 -0.67
CA ILE A 49 5.19 -0.98 0.02
C ILE A 49 6.43 -0.61 -0.78
N SER A 50 6.48 0.63 -1.25
CA SER A 50 7.63 1.16 -2.00
C SER A 50 8.38 2.17 -1.14
N GLU A 51 9.70 2.08 -1.11
CA GLU A 51 10.53 3.02 -0.38
C GLU A 51 11.07 4.08 -1.34
N HIS A 52 10.93 5.35 -0.98
CA HIS A 52 11.38 6.47 -1.81
C HIS A 52 12.14 7.48 -0.97
N PRO A 53 13.27 7.99 -1.49
CA PRO A 53 14.01 9.03 -0.79
C PRO A 53 13.28 10.36 -0.84
N VAL A 54 13.38 11.10 0.27
CA VAL A 54 12.87 12.46 0.37
C VAL A 54 14.07 13.35 0.72
N THR A 55 14.49 14.15 -0.20
CA THR A 55 15.61 15.06 0.03
C THR A 55 15.16 16.48 0.13
#